data_b728f11d0da93bb2fd1d39b602057e4f
#
_entry.id   b728f11d0da93bb2fd1d39b602057e4f
#
_cell.length_a   1.000
_cell.length_b   1.000
_cell.length_c   1.000
_cell.angle_alpha   90.00
_cell.angle_beta   90.00
_cell.angle_gamma   90.00
#
_symmetry.space_group_name_H-M   'P 1'
#
loop_
_entity.id
_entity.type
_entity.pdbx_description
1 polymer ?
#
loop_
_entity_poly.entity_id
_entity_poly.type
_entity_poly.pdbx_seq_one_letter_code
_entity_poly.pdbx_strand_id
1 'polypeptide(L)'
;MKINIKYDVDIDLANETKKAMAKALDTDDQRVLNKIGAFSSLYDIQFEEYKNPVLVLKTEEPGSKQLLAAQYDKLENVSYDMINHLINDCIVMGARPLTVQDAIICGKMDKVAINKIVKAVADACKKQGCVLTGGETSEQPGVLKKGTYILTSSIVGIVDKDKIIDGSKIKEGDVVISLESSGIHTNGYTLVRKIMKKYPEILHEKINHKSFIDVILEPHRCYYHALKDLFDKNWITGLAHITGGGICENLNRILPNDLNALIYASQYQILDIFKLLKHTANISEKEMLRTFNLGVGLTVVAKKEYANEIIKHMKKEKINAYQIGEIVKGNKEVIIKGTFDWTM
;
A
#
# COMPACT_ATOMS: atom_id res chain seq x y z
N MET A 1 -54.65 5.28 -6.35
CA MET A 1 -53.40 5.58 -7.10
C MET A 1 -52.44 4.41 -6.92
N LYS A 2 -52.15 3.60 -7.95
CA LYS A 2 -51.12 2.57 -7.83
C LYS A 2 -49.77 3.27 -7.86
N ILE A 3 -49.04 3.26 -6.73
CA ILE A 3 -47.66 3.74 -6.68
C ILE A 3 -46.82 2.72 -7.45
N ASN A 4 -46.30 3.12 -8.61
CA ASN A 4 -45.42 2.27 -9.41
C ASN A 4 -44.02 2.34 -8.80
N ILE A 5 -43.73 1.45 -7.85
CA ILE A 5 -42.39 1.37 -7.22
C ILE A 5 -41.46 0.71 -8.24
N LYS A 6 -40.47 1.46 -8.71
CA LYS A 6 -39.45 0.95 -9.63
C LYS A 6 -38.21 0.61 -8.81
N TYR A 7 -37.59 -0.53 -9.12
CA TYR A 7 -36.28 -0.90 -8.55
C TYR A 7 -35.19 0.00 -9.16
N ASP A 8 -34.41 0.64 -8.31
CA ASP A 8 -33.45 1.69 -8.74
C ASP A 8 -32.14 1.15 -9.32
N VAL A 9 -31.84 -0.15 -9.15
CA VAL A 9 -30.66 -0.81 -9.70
C VAL A 9 -30.96 -1.37 -11.09
N ASP A 10 -30.08 -1.07 -12.05
CA ASP A 10 -30.12 -1.59 -13.41
C ASP A 10 -29.46 -2.97 -13.49
N ILE A 11 -30.27 -4.03 -13.41
CA ILE A 11 -29.80 -5.43 -13.42
C ILE A 11 -29.12 -5.79 -14.75
N ASP A 12 -29.62 -5.27 -15.88
CA ASP A 12 -29.05 -5.56 -17.19
C ASP A 12 -27.66 -4.95 -17.33
N LEU A 13 -27.50 -3.69 -16.92
CA LEU A 13 -26.19 -3.01 -16.85
C LEU A 13 -25.22 -3.74 -15.91
N ALA A 14 -25.71 -4.21 -14.75
CA ALA A 14 -24.91 -5.01 -13.83
C ALA A 14 -24.41 -6.31 -14.47
N ASN A 15 -25.27 -7.03 -15.18
CA ASN A 15 -24.92 -8.27 -15.88
C ASN A 15 -23.94 -8.03 -17.03
N GLU A 16 -24.11 -6.96 -17.81
CA GLU A 16 -23.18 -6.58 -18.86
C GLU A 16 -21.80 -6.18 -18.28
N THR A 17 -21.79 -5.47 -17.16
CA THR A 17 -20.56 -5.08 -16.46
C THR A 17 -19.82 -6.32 -15.99
N LYS A 18 -20.50 -7.29 -15.36
CA LYS A 18 -19.91 -8.57 -14.93
C LYS A 18 -19.29 -9.36 -16.10
N LYS A 19 -19.95 -9.41 -17.26
CA LYS A 19 -19.41 -10.07 -18.46
C LYS A 19 -18.11 -9.39 -18.95
N ALA A 20 -18.06 -8.06 -18.90
CA ALA A 20 -16.86 -7.32 -19.30
C ALA A 20 -15.70 -7.52 -18.30
N MET A 21 -15.99 -7.62 -17.01
CA MET A 21 -15.00 -7.90 -15.94
C MET A 21 -14.40 -9.31 -16.07
N ALA A 22 -15.18 -10.30 -16.54
CA ALA A 22 -14.73 -11.69 -16.65
C ALA A 22 -13.42 -11.83 -17.44
N LYS A 23 -13.22 -11.02 -18.48
CA LYS A 23 -11.99 -11.00 -19.27
C LYS A 23 -10.76 -10.49 -18.48
N ALA A 24 -10.95 -9.51 -17.57
CA ALA A 24 -9.89 -8.99 -16.74
C ALA A 24 -9.51 -9.94 -15.60
N LEU A 25 -10.43 -10.81 -15.21
CA LEU A 25 -10.26 -11.82 -14.17
C LEU A 25 -9.75 -13.15 -14.72
N ASP A 26 -9.62 -13.29 -16.06
CA ASP A 26 -9.08 -14.50 -16.66
C ASP A 26 -7.59 -14.67 -16.30
N THR A 27 -7.21 -15.89 -15.91
CA THR A 27 -5.88 -16.18 -15.39
C THR A 27 -5.38 -17.54 -15.86
N ASP A 28 -4.07 -17.62 -16.11
CA ASP A 28 -3.37 -18.87 -16.42
C ASP A 28 -2.85 -19.58 -15.16
N ASP A 29 -3.12 -19.04 -13.97
CA ASP A 29 -2.69 -19.66 -12.72
C ASP A 29 -3.45 -20.97 -12.50
N GLN A 30 -2.72 -22.09 -12.63
CA GLN A 30 -3.25 -23.45 -12.51
C GLN A 30 -3.77 -23.77 -11.09
N ARG A 31 -3.46 -22.92 -10.09
CA ARG A 31 -3.97 -23.07 -8.72
C ARG A 31 -5.40 -22.55 -8.56
N VAL A 32 -5.90 -21.79 -9.52
CA VAL A 32 -7.30 -21.38 -9.55
C VAL A 32 -8.12 -22.50 -10.16
N LEU A 33 -8.81 -23.27 -9.32
CA LEU A 33 -9.46 -24.53 -9.71
C LEU A 33 -10.83 -24.38 -10.33
N ASN A 34 -11.46 -23.20 -10.23
CA ASN A 34 -12.79 -22.94 -10.75
C ASN A 34 -12.86 -21.67 -11.61
N LYS A 35 -13.84 -21.65 -12.49
CA LYS A 35 -14.07 -20.49 -13.36
C LYS A 35 -14.72 -19.35 -12.60
N ILE A 36 -14.53 -18.13 -13.11
CA ILE A 36 -15.19 -16.91 -12.64
C ILE A 36 -16.72 -17.08 -12.74
N GLY A 37 -17.42 -16.55 -11.74
CA GLY A 37 -18.89 -16.60 -11.66
C GLY A 37 -19.42 -17.70 -10.72
N ALA A 38 -18.57 -18.51 -10.13
CA ALA A 38 -18.95 -19.37 -9.00
C ALA A 38 -19.17 -18.51 -7.73
N PHE A 39 -19.87 -19.06 -6.73
CA PHE A 39 -20.12 -18.36 -5.45
C PHE A 39 -18.84 -18.07 -4.66
N SER A 40 -17.80 -18.89 -4.84
CA SER A 40 -16.53 -18.75 -4.17
C SER A 40 -15.39 -19.17 -5.09
N SER A 41 -14.22 -18.60 -4.90
CA SER A 41 -13.00 -19.02 -5.60
C SER A 41 -12.36 -20.19 -4.87
N LEU A 42 -11.91 -21.18 -5.64
CA LEU A 42 -11.13 -22.32 -5.15
C LEU A 42 -9.68 -22.12 -5.55
N TYR A 43 -8.78 -22.14 -4.58
CA TYR A 43 -7.35 -21.97 -4.78
C TYR A 43 -6.59 -23.13 -4.16
N ASP A 44 -5.77 -23.82 -4.96
CA ASP A 44 -4.95 -24.93 -4.51
C ASP A 44 -3.78 -24.44 -3.65
N ILE A 45 -3.67 -24.95 -2.44
CA ILE A 45 -2.64 -24.60 -1.45
C ILE A 45 -1.55 -25.67 -1.29
N GLN A 46 -1.47 -26.63 -2.19
CA GLN A 46 -0.40 -27.62 -2.19
C GLN A 46 0.88 -27.00 -2.75
N PHE A 47 1.81 -26.67 -1.89
CA PHE A 47 3.12 -26.09 -2.22
C PHE A 47 4.21 -27.00 -1.67
N GLU A 48 4.90 -27.71 -2.54
CA GLU A 48 5.98 -28.66 -2.16
C GLU A 48 7.19 -27.95 -1.53
N GLU A 49 7.40 -26.67 -1.88
CA GLU A 49 8.50 -25.86 -1.38
C GLU A 49 8.33 -25.37 0.07
N TYR A 50 7.14 -25.50 0.66
CA TYR A 50 6.86 -25.09 2.04
C TYR A 50 6.77 -26.31 2.97
N LYS A 51 7.59 -26.35 4.02
CA LYS A 51 7.61 -27.45 5.01
C LYS A 51 6.50 -27.30 6.06
N ASN A 52 6.34 -26.09 6.57
CA ASN A 52 5.35 -25.75 7.59
C ASN A 52 4.63 -24.45 7.16
N PRO A 53 3.76 -24.50 6.15
CA PRO A 53 3.13 -23.30 5.59
C PRO A 53 2.21 -22.62 6.60
N VAL A 54 2.30 -21.28 6.64
CA VAL A 54 1.43 -20.40 7.41
C VAL A 54 0.80 -19.40 6.45
N LEU A 55 -0.51 -19.21 6.56
CA LEU A 55 -1.21 -18.20 5.76
C LEU A 55 -1.09 -16.82 6.41
N VAL A 56 -0.85 -15.82 5.58
CA VAL A 56 -0.89 -14.41 5.96
C VAL A 56 -2.14 -13.79 5.35
N LEU A 57 -2.99 -13.22 6.21
CA LEU A 57 -4.29 -12.68 5.84
C LEU A 57 -4.32 -11.19 6.14
N LYS A 58 -4.75 -10.37 5.19
CA LYS A 58 -4.90 -8.93 5.35
C LYS A 58 -6.07 -8.42 4.53
N THR A 59 -6.74 -7.38 5.05
CA THR A 59 -7.73 -6.57 4.32
C THR A 59 -7.32 -5.12 4.42
N GLU A 60 -7.43 -4.38 3.31
CA GLU A 60 -7.03 -2.98 3.23
C GLU A 60 -7.88 -2.19 2.24
N GLU A 61 -7.84 -0.86 2.36
CA GLU A 61 -8.49 0.10 1.48
C GLU A 61 -7.54 1.27 1.13
N PRO A 62 -7.73 2.00 0.02
CA PRO A 62 -6.86 3.12 -0.35
C PRO A 62 -7.21 4.43 0.40
N GLY A 63 -8.10 4.38 1.38
CA GLY A 63 -8.52 5.53 2.16
C GLY A 63 -9.20 6.63 1.33
N SER A 64 -9.20 7.87 1.84
CA SER A 64 -9.90 8.97 1.18
C SER A 64 -9.18 9.50 -0.09
N LYS A 65 -8.05 8.92 -0.50
CA LYS A 65 -7.41 9.15 -1.81
C LYS A 65 -8.36 8.80 -2.96
N GLN A 66 -9.18 7.77 -2.78
CA GLN A 66 -10.17 7.35 -3.79
C GLN A 66 -11.15 8.44 -4.20
N LEU A 67 -11.48 9.40 -3.31
CA LEU A 67 -12.33 10.55 -3.65
C LEU A 67 -11.65 11.49 -4.65
N LEU A 68 -10.37 11.78 -4.46
CA LEU A 68 -9.59 12.59 -5.39
C LEU A 68 -9.36 11.83 -6.71
N ALA A 69 -9.05 10.55 -6.64
CA ALA A 69 -8.88 9.72 -7.82
C ALA A 69 -10.14 9.71 -8.71
N ALA A 70 -11.32 9.61 -8.12
CA ALA A 70 -12.59 9.70 -8.86
C ALA A 70 -12.81 11.10 -9.44
N GLN A 71 -12.48 12.15 -8.67
CA GLN A 71 -12.64 13.55 -9.10
C GLN A 71 -11.74 13.91 -10.28
N TYR A 72 -10.52 13.36 -10.35
CA TYR A 72 -9.50 13.69 -11.36
C TYR A 72 -9.31 12.57 -12.41
N ASP A 73 -10.27 11.65 -12.55
CA ASP A 73 -10.25 10.51 -13.49
C ASP A 73 -8.96 9.66 -13.40
N LYS A 74 -8.53 9.36 -12.15
CA LYS A 74 -7.34 8.55 -11.84
C LYS A 74 -7.73 7.26 -11.09
N LEU A 75 -8.85 6.63 -11.47
CA LEU A 75 -9.33 5.40 -10.82
C LEU A 75 -8.34 4.24 -10.96
N GLU A 76 -7.60 4.17 -12.07
CA GLU A 76 -6.54 3.17 -12.23
C GLU A 76 -5.45 3.35 -11.15
N ASN A 77 -5.03 4.58 -10.87
CA ASN A 77 -3.98 4.86 -9.89
C ASN A 77 -4.37 4.38 -8.49
N VAL A 78 -5.60 4.69 -8.05
CA VAL A 78 -6.07 4.28 -6.71
C VAL A 78 -6.34 2.77 -6.63
N SER A 79 -6.62 2.12 -7.73
CA SER A 79 -6.69 0.65 -7.81
C SER A 79 -5.32 0.00 -7.58
N TYR A 80 -4.26 0.56 -8.19
CA TYR A 80 -2.88 0.19 -7.89
C TYR A 80 -2.51 0.49 -6.43
N ASP A 81 -2.94 1.64 -5.89
CA ASP A 81 -2.72 1.97 -4.48
C ASP A 81 -3.23 0.87 -3.56
N MET A 82 -4.48 0.45 -3.76
CA MET A 82 -5.14 -0.56 -2.95
C MET A 82 -4.35 -1.87 -2.94
N ILE A 83 -3.98 -2.38 -4.11
CA ILE A 83 -3.27 -3.66 -4.25
C ILE A 83 -1.83 -3.56 -3.75
N ASN A 84 -1.11 -2.50 -4.08
CA ASN A 84 0.27 -2.33 -3.66
C ASN A 84 0.39 -2.14 -2.13
N HIS A 85 -0.53 -1.41 -1.51
CA HIS A 85 -0.63 -1.29 -0.05
C HIS A 85 -0.88 -2.66 0.58
N LEU A 86 -1.90 -3.36 0.11
CA LEU A 86 -2.29 -4.68 0.59
C LEU A 86 -1.13 -5.69 0.51
N ILE A 87 -0.42 -5.72 -0.61
CA ILE A 87 0.74 -6.60 -0.80
C ILE A 87 1.89 -6.21 0.13
N ASN A 88 2.17 -4.92 0.31
CA ASN A 88 3.21 -4.47 1.23
C ASN A 88 2.93 -4.92 2.66
N ASP A 89 1.68 -4.88 3.12
CA ASP A 89 1.30 -5.39 4.45
C ASP A 89 1.44 -6.91 4.56
N CYS A 90 1.27 -7.64 3.47
CA CYS A 90 1.48 -9.09 3.43
C CYS A 90 2.97 -9.45 3.49
N ILE A 91 3.80 -8.79 2.68
CA ILE A 91 5.21 -9.14 2.52
C ILE A 91 6.10 -8.73 3.69
N VAL A 92 5.67 -7.80 4.55
CA VAL A 92 6.44 -7.46 5.77
C VAL A 92 6.53 -8.62 6.75
N MET A 93 5.69 -9.66 6.58
CA MET A 93 5.81 -10.95 7.28
C MET A 93 6.76 -11.95 6.59
N GLY A 94 7.45 -11.56 5.51
CA GLY A 94 8.26 -12.47 4.68
C GLY A 94 7.41 -13.34 3.75
N ALA A 95 6.13 -13.02 3.55
CA ALA A 95 5.19 -13.85 2.81
C ALA A 95 5.25 -13.62 1.29
N ARG A 96 4.96 -14.68 0.54
CA ARG A 96 4.64 -14.62 -0.88
C ARG A 96 3.14 -14.33 -1.04
N PRO A 97 2.73 -13.30 -1.79
CA PRO A 97 1.34 -13.06 -2.16
C PRO A 97 0.80 -14.22 -3.02
N LEU A 98 -0.41 -14.68 -2.77
CA LEU A 98 -1.04 -15.76 -3.54
C LEU A 98 -2.26 -15.24 -4.32
N THR A 99 -3.29 -14.85 -3.60
CA THR A 99 -4.57 -14.48 -4.21
C THR A 99 -5.19 -13.28 -3.52
N VAL A 100 -5.91 -12.48 -4.31
CA VAL A 100 -6.62 -11.29 -3.87
C VAL A 100 -8.10 -11.42 -4.22
N GLN A 101 -8.95 -10.89 -3.36
CA GLN A 101 -10.35 -10.60 -3.63
C GLN A 101 -10.62 -9.14 -3.34
N ASP A 102 -11.48 -8.50 -4.13
CA ASP A 102 -11.85 -7.11 -3.99
C ASP A 102 -13.35 -6.90 -3.70
N ALA A 103 -13.69 -5.72 -3.23
CA ALA A 103 -15.08 -5.26 -3.23
C ALA A 103 -15.11 -3.81 -3.73
N ILE A 104 -16.01 -3.56 -4.69
CA ILE A 104 -16.25 -2.25 -5.28
C ILE A 104 -17.68 -1.86 -4.96
N ILE A 105 -17.87 -0.85 -4.11
CA ILE A 105 -19.18 -0.34 -3.72
C ILE A 105 -19.33 1.05 -4.33
N CYS A 106 -20.42 1.26 -5.08
CA CYS A 106 -20.65 2.54 -5.77
C CYS A 106 -22.06 3.07 -5.55
N GLY A 107 -22.23 4.38 -5.66
CA GLY A 107 -23.55 5.03 -5.55
C GLY A 107 -24.42 4.79 -6.77
N LYS A 108 -23.80 4.73 -7.95
CA LYS A 108 -24.39 4.32 -9.22
C LYS A 108 -23.36 3.61 -10.07
N MET A 109 -23.75 2.48 -10.65
CA MET A 109 -22.88 1.71 -11.52
C MET A 109 -22.55 2.49 -12.80
N ASP A 110 -21.26 2.60 -13.07
CA ASP A 110 -20.69 3.09 -14.32
C ASP A 110 -19.79 2.00 -14.89
N LYS A 111 -20.23 1.39 -15.99
CA LYS A 111 -19.54 0.26 -16.63
C LYS A 111 -18.11 0.61 -17.01
N VAL A 112 -17.82 1.83 -17.45
CA VAL A 112 -16.48 2.26 -17.86
C VAL A 112 -15.58 2.37 -16.63
N ALA A 113 -16.05 3.06 -15.60
CA ALA A 113 -15.30 3.23 -14.35
C ALA A 113 -15.01 1.89 -13.65
N ILE A 114 -16.03 1.01 -13.53
CA ILE A 114 -15.84 -0.31 -12.92
C ILE A 114 -14.85 -1.17 -13.71
N ASN A 115 -14.94 -1.19 -15.05
CA ASN A 115 -13.97 -1.93 -15.86
C ASN A 115 -12.55 -1.38 -15.75
N LYS A 116 -12.36 -0.04 -15.66
CA LYS A 116 -11.05 0.58 -15.38
C LYS A 116 -10.49 0.09 -14.04
N ILE A 117 -11.32 0.08 -12.99
CA ILE A 117 -10.92 -0.36 -11.64
C ILE A 117 -10.50 -1.83 -11.66
N VAL A 118 -11.38 -2.74 -12.10
CA VAL A 118 -11.12 -4.19 -12.07
C VAL A 118 -9.91 -4.56 -12.92
N LYS A 119 -9.77 -3.96 -14.10
CA LYS A 119 -8.59 -4.17 -14.95
C LYS A 119 -7.31 -3.73 -14.22
N ALA A 120 -7.30 -2.55 -13.62
CA ALA A 120 -6.13 -2.04 -12.90
C ALA A 120 -5.79 -2.90 -11.67
N VAL A 121 -6.81 -3.40 -10.94
CA VAL A 121 -6.63 -4.35 -9.82
C VAL A 121 -6.00 -5.66 -10.31
N ALA A 122 -6.55 -6.26 -11.37
CA ALA A 122 -6.02 -7.48 -11.96
C ALA A 122 -4.57 -7.31 -12.46
N ASP A 123 -4.29 -6.19 -13.18
CA ASP A 123 -2.96 -5.86 -13.67
C ASP A 123 -1.96 -5.64 -12.50
N ALA A 124 -2.39 -4.99 -11.41
CA ALA A 124 -1.56 -4.79 -10.22
C ALA A 124 -1.22 -6.14 -9.55
N CYS A 125 -2.20 -7.04 -9.39
CA CYS A 125 -1.97 -8.39 -8.88
C CYS A 125 -0.99 -9.17 -9.77
N LYS A 126 -1.22 -9.20 -11.08
CA LYS A 126 -0.37 -9.90 -12.05
C LYS A 126 1.07 -9.40 -12.02
N LYS A 127 1.28 -8.08 -11.94
CA LYS A 127 2.63 -7.49 -11.80
C LYS A 127 3.37 -7.97 -10.56
N GLN A 128 2.65 -8.35 -9.52
CA GLN A 128 3.26 -8.83 -8.26
C GLN A 128 3.22 -10.36 -8.14
N GLY A 129 2.86 -11.08 -9.19
CA GLY A 129 2.86 -12.54 -9.23
C GLY A 129 1.79 -13.17 -8.33
N CYS A 130 0.70 -12.46 -8.07
CA CYS A 130 -0.50 -12.99 -7.44
C CYS A 130 -1.70 -12.83 -8.38
N VAL A 131 -2.84 -13.41 -8.02
CA VAL A 131 -4.02 -13.46 -8.88
C VAL A 131 -5.23 -12.82 -8.20
N LEU A 132 -5.99 -12.03 -8.96
CA LEU A 132 -7.34 -11.60 -8.56
C LEU A 132 -8.31 -12.74 -8.86
N THR A 133 -8.81 -13.42 -7.83
CA THR A 133 -9.67 -14.61 -7.99
C THR A 133 -11.16 -14.32 -7.99
N GLY A 134 -11.55 -13.11 -7.69
CA GLY A 134 -12.95 -12.68 -7.64
C GLY A 134 -13.13 -11.49 -6.72
N GLY A 135 -14.39 -11.20 -6.43
CA GLY A 135 -14.74 -10.08 -5.57
C GLY A 135 -16.24 -9.79 -5.61
N GLU A 136 -16.62 -8.61 -5.15
CA GLU A 136 -18.01 -8.14 -5.14
C GLU A 136 -18.11 -6.76 -5.80
N THR A 137 -19.17 -6.54 -6.57
CA THR A 137 -19.52 -5.21 -7.09
C THR A 137 -20.96 -4.89 -6.73
N SER A 138 -21.14 -3.84 -5.93
CA SER A 138 -22.44 -3.45 -5.38
C SER A 138 -22.80 -2.01 -5.73
N GLU A 139 -24.01 -1.80 -6.26
CA GLU A 139 -24.63 -0.48 -6.39
C GLU A 139 -25.52 -0.21 -5.19
N GLN A 140 -25.31 0.93 -4.51
CA GLN A 140 -26.05 1.32 -3.31
C GLN A 140 -26.66 2.72 -3.45
N PRO A 141 -27.75 2.85 -4.23
CA PRO A 141 -28.46 4.11 -4.40
C PRO A 141 -29.06 4.57 -3.06
N GLY A 142 -28.97 5.87 -2.79
CA GLY A 142 -29.44 6.44 -1.51
C GLY A 142 -28.46 6.31 -0.34
N VAL A 143 -27.50 5.37 -0.38
CA VAL A 143 -26.40 5.23 0.60
C VAL A 143 -25.20 6.03 0.14
N LEU A 144 -24.77 5.85 -1.09
CA LEU A 144 -23.66 6.58 -1.69
C LEU A 144 -24.14 7.51 -2.80
N LYS A 145 -23.44 8.63 -2.98
CA LYS A 145 -23.69 9.56 -4.09
C LYS A 145 -23.14 8.98 -5.39
N LYS A 146 -23.81 9.28 -6.51
CA LYS A 146 -23.31 8.97 -7.86
C LYS A 146 -21.87 9.49 -8.03
N GLY A 147 -20.97 8.68 -8.62
CA GLY A 147 -19.56 8.99 -8.81
C GLY A 147 -18.69 8.76 -7.57
N THR A 148 -19.27 8.24 -6.49
CA THR A 148 -18.50 7.79 -5.31
C THR A 148 -18.24 6.29 -5.43
N TYR A 149 -16.98 5.89 -5.20
CA TYR A 149 -16.52 4.51 -5.18
C TYR A 149 -15.85 4.25 -3.83
N ILE A 150 -16.18 3.14 -3.19
CA ILE A 150 -15.47 2.59 -2.04
C ILE A 150 -14.83 1.29 -2.50
N LEU A 151 -13.50 1.24 -2.42
CA LEU A 151 -12.68 0.11 -2.83
C LEU A 151 -12.10 -0.53 -1.59
N THR A 152 -12.16 -1.85 -1.50
CA THR A 152 -11.47 -2.64 -0.49
C THR A 152 -11.01 -3.96 -1.08
N SER A 153 -9.98 -4.55 -0.53
CA SER A 153 -9.47 -5.85 -0.98
C SER A 153 -8.88 -6.64 0.17
N SER A 154 -8.90 -7.97 -0.01
CA SER A 154 -8.31 -8.93 0.93
C SER A 154 -7.29 -9.79 0.20
N ILE A 155 -6.19 -10.13 0.86
CA ILE A 155 -5.13 -10.97 0.33
C ILE A 155 -4.91 -12.20 1.20
N VAL A 156 -4.57 -13.29 0.55
CA VAL A 156 -3.97 -14.47 1.16
C VAL A 156 -2.54 -14.57 0.66
N GLY A 157 -1.59 -14.60 1.59
CA GLY A 157 -0.19 -14.89 1.33
C GLY A 157 0.24 -16.16 2.07
N ILE A 158 1.46 -16.64 1.78
CA ILE A 158 2.03 -17.84 2.38
C ILE A 158 3.48 -17.60 2.80
N VAL A 159 3.87 -18.14 3.93
CA VAL A 159 5.24 -18.12 4.43
C VAL A 159 5.53 -19.42 5.19
N ASP A 160 6.76 -19.92 5.15
CA ASP A 160 7.17 -21.01 6.04
C ASP A 160 7.32 -20.50 7.48
N LYS A 161 6.87 -21.25 8.47
CA LYS A 161 6.81 -20.85 9.88
C LYS A 161 8.16 -20.37 10.43
N ASP A 162 9.26 -21.00 10.03
CA ASP A 162 10.61 -20.66 10.43
C ASP A 162 11.21 -19.45 9.66
N LYS A 163 10.55 -19.02 8.56
CA LYS A 163 10.94 -17.87 7.74
C LYS A 163 10.12 -16.60 8.03
N ILE A 164 9.20 -16.66 8.98
CA ILE A 164 8.40 -15.47 9.35
C ILE A 164 9.32 -14.33 9.80
N ILE A 165 9.05 -13.13 9.28
CA ILE A 165 9.72 -11.87 9.64
C ILE A 165 8.77 -11.08 10.53
N ASP A 166 8.84 -11.27 11.84
CA ASP A 166 7.96 -10.66 12.84
C ASP A 166 8.69 -9.68 13.79
N GLY A 167 9.99 -9.45 13.55
CA GLY A 167 10.82 -8.62 14.39
C GLY A 167 11.47 -9.33 15.58
N SER A 168 11.10 -10.58 15.88
CA SER A 168 11.66 -11.35 17.00
C SER A 168 13.17 -11.62 16.88
N LYS A 169 13.71 -11.51 15.67
CA LYS A 169 15.13 -11.71 15.36
C LYS A 169 15.94 -10.41 15.39
N ILE A 170 15.31 -9.25 15.64
CA ILE A 170 15.99 -7.95 15.77
C ILE A 170 16.90 -7.96 16.99
N LYS A 171 18.12 -7.44 16.83
CA LYS A 171 19.13 -7.36 17.88
C LYS A 171 19.76 -5.97 17.95
N GLU A 172 20.35 -5.65 19.12
CA GLU A 172 21.22 -4.49 19.27
C GLU A 172 22.33 -4.52 18.22
N GLY A 173 22.58 -3.38 17.57
CA GLY A 173 23.57 -3.23 16.50
C GLY A 173 23.01 -3.49 15.10
N ASP A 174 21.79 -4.02 14.94
CA ASP A 174 21.11 -4.04 13.64
C ASP A 174 20.90 -2.61 13.15
N VAL A 175 20.82 -2.43 11.83
CA VAL A 175 20.61 -1.13 11.21
C VAL A 175 19.21 -0.98 10.64
N VAL A 176 18.72 0.26 10.58
CA VAL A 176 17.46 0.60 9.94
C VAL A 176 17.74 1.23 8.59
N ILE A 177 17.27 0.58 7.52
CA ILE A 177 17.40 1.02 6.13
C ILE A 177 16.03 1.51 5.67
N SER A 178 15.98 2.70 5.07
CA SER A 178 14.77 3.22 4.41
C SER A 178 14.67 2.69 2.98
N LEU A 179 13.47 2.40 2.54
CA LEU A 179 13.12 2.25 1.13
C LEU A 179 12.20 3.42 0.74
N GLU A 180 12.61 4.16 -0.28
CA GLU A 180 11.91 5.37 -0.72
C GLU A 180 10.47 5.10 -1.13
N SER A 181 9.54 5.97 -0.70
CA SER A 181 8.16 5.99 -1.19
C SER A 181 8.05 6.65 -2.57
N SER A 182 6.98 6.34 -3.31
CA SER A 182 6.64 7.04 -4.56
C SER A 182 5.98 8.42 -4.32
N GLY A 183 5.78 8.81 -3.09
CA GLY A 183 5.08 10.02 -2.67
C GLY A 183 4.27 9.80 -1.39
N ILE A 184 3.08 10.37 -1.34
CA ILE A 184 2.20 10.33 -0.14
C ILE A 184 1.70 8.91 0.15
N HIS A 185 1.65 8.04 -0.85
CA HIS A 185 1.02 6.72 -0.79
C HIS A 185 -0.50 6.82 -0.57
N THR A 186 -1.04 6.25 0.52
CA THR A 186 -2.48 6.15 0.78
C THR A 186 -2.93 6.84 2.07
N ASN A 187 -1.99 7.37 2.88
CA ASN A 187 -2.31 7.98 4.16
C ASN A 187 -2.20 9.52 4.14
N GLY A 188 -2.93 10.18 5.03
CA GLY A 188 -2.89 11.65 5.17
C GLY A 188 -3.82 12.41 4.20
N TYR A 189 -4.62 11.75 3.37
CA TYR A 189 -5.45 12.43 2.36
C TYR A 189 -6.58 13.28 2.93
N THR A 190 -7.03 13.03 4.14
CA THR A 190 -7.94 13.95 4.83
C THR A 190 -7.30 15.31 5.05
N LEU A 191 -6.01 15.34 5.41
CA LEU A 191 -5.25 16.57 5.57
C LEU A 191 -4.96 17.22 4.21
N VAL A 192 -4.50 16.47 3.22
CA VAL A 192 -4.27 16.96 1.84
C VAL A 192 -5.51 17.65 1.28
N ARG A 193 -6.69 17.01 1.38
CA ARG A 193 -7.96 17.60 0.91
C ARG A 193 -8.36 18.86 1.67
N LYS A 194 -8.08 18.95 2.97
CA LYS A 194 -8.27 20.18 3.75
C LYS A 194 -7.35 21.29 3.27
N ILE A 195 -6.09 20.98 2.97
CA ILE A 195 -5.11 21.94 2.44
C ILE A 195 -5.57 22.45 1.08
N MET A 196 -5.90 21.55 0.14
CA MET A 196 -6.42 21.92 -1.19
C MET A 196 -7.64 22.84 -1.12
N LYS A 197 -8.55 22.60 -0.16
CA LYS A 197 -9.73 23.44 0.04
C LYS A 197 -9.38 24.81 0.59
N LYS A 198 -8.42 24.89 1.52
CA LYS A 198 -8.07 26.14 2.22
C LYS A 198 -7.07 26.99 1.44
N TYR A 199 -6.21 26.36 0.67
CA TYR A 199 -5.13 26.96 -0.11
C TYR A 199 -5.21 26.45 -1.57
N PRO A 200 -6.24 26.87 -2.35
CA PRO A 200 -6.48 26.34 -3.69
C PRO A 200 -5.35 26.62 -4.68
N GLU A 201 -4.52 27.63 -4.43
CA GLU A 201 -3.33 27.98 -5.23
C GLU A 201 -2.33 26.80 -5.32
N ILE A 202 -2.30 25.88 -4.34
CA ILE A 202 -1.43 24.70 -4.36
C ILE A 202 -1.70 23.81 -5.59
N LEU A 203 -2.89 23.88 -6.16
CA LEU A 203 -3.25 23.12 -7.37
C LEU A 203 -2.44 23.53 -8.60
N HIS A 204 -1.86 24.73 -8.61
CA HIS A 204 -1.04 25.26 -9.69
C HIS A 204 0.46 24.96 -9.52
N GLU A 205 0.84 24.40 -8.35
CA GLU A 205 2.23 24.06 -8.05
C GLU A 205 2.72 22.87 -8.89
N LYS A 206 4.01 22.88 -9.18
CA LYS A 206 4.70 21.79 -9.87
C LYS A 206 5.85 21.28 -9.00
N ILE A 207 5.97 19.96 -8.93
CA ILE A 207 7.03 19.28 -8.20
C ILE A 207 7.77 18.39 -9.21
N ASN A 208 9.05 18.67 -9.44
CA ASN A 208 9.87 17.93 -10.41
C ASN A 208 9.18 17.82 -11.79
N HIS A 209 8.63 18.96 -12.30
CA HIS A 209 7.91 19.09 -13.57
C HIS A 209 6.53 18.39 -13.64
N LYS A 210 6.10 17.66 -12.64
CA LYS A 210 4.76 17.07 -12.53
C LYS A 210 3.78 18.05 -11.87
N SER A 211 2.51 18.02 -12.27
CA SER A 211 1.47 18.79 -11.57
C SER A 211 1.29 18.28 -10.14
N PHE A 212 0.85 19.17 -9.23
CA PHE A 212 0.51 18.79 -7.85
C PHE A 212 -0.43 17.57 -7.81
N ILE A 213 -1.47 17.56 -8.65
CA ILE A 213 -2.44 16.45 -8.73
C ILE A 213 -1.78 15.15 -9.16
N ASP A 214 -0.89 15.16 -10.16
CA ASP A 214 -0.20 13.95 -10.59
C ASP A 214 0.72 13.42 -9.49
N VAL A 215 1.38 14.29 -8.73
CA VAL A 215 2.26 13.89 -7.63
C VAL A 215 1.47 13.27 -6.47
N ILE A 216 0.37 13.90 -6.06
CA ILE A 216 -0.44 13.35 -4.95
C ILE A 216 -1.23 12.11 -5.35
N LEU A 217 -1.50 11.90 -6.63
CA LEU A 217 -2.18 10.70 -7.14
C LEU A 217 -1.21 9.67 -7.73
N GLU A 218 0.11 9.84 -7.55
CA GLU A 218 1.09 8.81 -7.88
C GLU A 218 0.76 7.49 -7.14
N PRO A 219 0.75 6.34 -7.83
CA PRO A 219 0.45 5.07 -7.20
C PRO A 219 1.43 4.70 -6.08
N HIS A 220 0.92 4.07 -5.05
CA HIS A 220 1.67 3.47 -3.95
C HIS A 220 2.72 2.50 -4.50
N ARG A 221 3.97 2.60 -4.05
CA ARG A 221 5.03 1.69 -4.47
C ARG A 221 4.86 0.32 -3.84
N CYS A 222 4.95 -0.74 -4.62
CA CYS A 222 5.06 -2.10 -4.12
C CYS A 222 6.54 -2.51 -4.02
N TYR A 223 6.91 -3.12 -2.89
CA TYR A 223 8.29 -3.50 -2.60
C TYR A 223 8.55 -5.00 -2.78
N TYR A 224 7.53 -5.79 -3.13
CA TYR A 224 7.63 -7.25 -3.17
C TYR A 224 8.75 -7.75 -4.08
N HIS A 225 8.80 -7.30 -5.34
CA HIS A 225 9.83 -7.76 -6.28
C HIS A 225 11.25 -7.46 -5.82
N ALA A 226 11.45 -6.32 -5.17
CA ALA A 226 12.75 -5.94 -4.64
C ALA A 226 13.15 -6.70 -3.37
N LEU A 227 12.17 -7.18 -2.60
CA LEU A 227 12.44 -7.84 -1.31
C LEU A 227 12.43 -9.37 -1.37
N LYS A 228 11.64 -9.97 -2.28
CA LYS A 228 11.41 -11.42 -2.31
C LYS A 228 12.70 -12.26 -2.35
N ASP A 229 13.70 -11.84 -3.12
CA ASP A 229 14.98 -12.54 -3.28
C ASP A 229 15.89 -12.42 -2.04
N LEU A 230 15.50 -11.58 -1.08
CA LEU A 230 16.22 -11.38 0.20
C LEU A 230 15.61 -12.18 1.36
N PHE A 231 14.36 -12.68 1.23
CA PHE A 231 13.67 -13.37 2.32
C PHE A 231 14.40 -14.65 2.79
N ASP A 232 15.02 -15.37 1.87
CA ASP A 232 15.78 -16.59 2.18
C ASP A 232 17.21 -16.34 2.65
N LYS A 233 17.71 -15.10 2.62
CA LYS A 233 19.12 -14.79 2.93
C LYS A 233 19.42 -14.60 4.42
N ASN A 234 18.41 -14.60 5.28
CA ASN A 234 18.59 -14.36 6.72
C ASN A 234 19.37 -13.06 7.06
N TRP A 235 19.28 -12.05 6.19
CA TRP A 235 19.88 -10.73 6.36
C TRP A 235 18.95 -9.76 7.08
N ILE A 236 17.65 -9.90 6.78
CA ILE A 236 16.56 -9.07 7.28
C ILE A 236 16.08 -9.66 8.61
N THR A 237 15.98 -8.81 9.63
CA THR A 237 15.49 -9.17 10.97
C THR A 237 14.10 -8.60 11.27
N GLY A 238 13.68 -7.56 10.51
CA GLY A 238 12.37 -6.96 10.62
C GLY A 238 12.02 -6.10 9.40
N LEU A 239 10.73 -5.98 9.11
CA LEU A 239 10.19 -5.13 8.04
C LEU A 239 9.01 -4.33 8.60
N ALA A 240 8.95 -3.03 8.34
CA ALA A 240 7.79 -2.21 8.69
C ALA A 240 7.34 -1.36 7.51
N HIS A 241 6.07 -1.53 7.11
CA HIS A 241 5.41 -0.70 6.11
C HIS A 241 5.01 0.63 6.75
N ILE A 242 5.47 1.75 6.20
CA ILE A 242 5.26 3.07 6.79
C ILE A 242 3.98 3.69 6.24
N THR A 243 2.94 3.61 7.04
CA THR A 243 1.57 4.07 6.76
C THR A 243 1.14 5.16 7.74
N GLY A 244 -0.15 5.24 8.10
CA GLY A 244 -0.64 6.15 9.15
C GLY A 244 0.10 5.94 10.47
N GLY A 245 0.42 7.04 11.16
CA GLY A 245 1.32 7.02 12.33
C GLY A 245 2.80 7.26 12.00
N GLY A 246 3.15 7.26 10.69
CA GLY A 246 4.52 7.51 10.23
C GLY A 246 5.53 6.48 10.72
N ILE A 247 6.81 6.83 10.65
CA ILE A 247 7.89 5.89 11.00
C ILE A 247 7.82 5.49 12.49
N CYS A 248 7.47 6.40 13.38
CA CYS A 248 7.49 6.14 14.82
C CYS A 248 6.51 5.03 15.21
N GLU A 249 5.26 5.11 14.78
CA GLU A 249 4.25 4.13 15.18
C GLU A 249 4.39 2.80 14.43
N ASN A 250 4.84 2.81 13.15
CA ASN A 250 4.92 1.58 12.36
C ASN A 250 6.18 0.76 12.68
N LEU A 251 7.35 1.40 12.80
CA LEU A 251 8.57 0.70 13.19
C LEU A 251 8.48 0.15 14.62
N ASN A 252 7.80 0.86 15.53
CA ASN A 252 7.57 0.40 16.90
C ASN A 252 6.88 -0.97 16.99
N ARG A 253 5.99 -1.28 16.04
CA ARG A 253 5.20 -2.54 16.05
C ARG A 253 6.08 -3.79 16.04
N ILE A 254 7.24 -3.71 15.39
CA ILE A 254 8.14 -4.86 15.20
C ILE A 254 9.32 -4.89 16.18
N LEU A 255 9.49 -3.87 17.02
CA LEU A 255 10.59 -3.83 17.99
C LEU A 255 10.36 -4.80 19.16
N PRO A 256 11.37 -5.57 19.58
CA PRO A 256 11.40 -6.24 20.88
C PRO A 256 11.27 -5.26 22.05
N ASN A 257 10.79 -5.74 23.20
CA ASN A 257 10.49 -4.87 24.36
C ASN A 257 11.72 -4.22 25.00
N ASP A 258 12.90 -4.75 24.78
CA ASP A 258 14.18 -4.32 25.34
C ASP A 258 15.08 -3.57 24.34
N LEU A 259 14.52 -3.22 23.17
CA LEU A 259 15.25 -2.53 22.09
C LEU A 259 14.51 -1.26 21.65
N ASN A 260 15.29 -0.24 21.29
CA ASN A 260 14.83 0.98 20.64
C ASN A 260 15.38 1.06 19.22
N ALA A 261 14.65 1.73 18.33
CA ALA A 261 15.19 2.19 17.05
C ALA A 261 15.58 3.67 17.17
N LEU A 262 16.86 3.96 16.96
CA LEU A 262 17.40 5.31 16.93
C LEU A 262 17.44 5.77 15.46
N ILE A 263 16.63 6.76 15.11
CA ILE A 263 16.52 7.29 13.75
C ILE A 263 17.19 8.66 13.66
N TYR A 264 18.09 8.82 12.72
CA TYR A 264 18.83 10.06 12.50
C TYR A 264 18.08 10.97 11.51
N ALA A 265 17.49 12.05 12.00
CA ALA A 265 16.74 13.00 11.17
C ALA A 265 17.57 13.58 10.00
N SER A 266 18.88 13.78 10.20
CA SER A 266 19.82 14.28 9.18
C SER A 266 20.04 13.31 8.01
N GLN A 267 19.71 12.03 8.18
CA GLN A 267 19.79 11.02 7.12
C GLN A 267 18.47 10.86 6.36
N TYR A 268 17.38 11.46 6.86
CA TYR A 268 16.06 11.31 6.29
C TYR A 268 15.89 12.19 5.06
N GLN A 269 15.59 11.61 3.90
CA GLN A 269 15.38 12.35 2.64
C GLN A 269 13.90 12.64 2.45
N ILE A 270 13.46 13.82 2.94
CA ILE A 270 12.07 14.23 2.82
C ILE A 270 11.77 14.63 1.38
N LEU A 271 10.76 14.01 0.76
CA LEU A 271 10.32 14.35 -0.59
C LEU A 271 9.67 15.75 -0.65
N ASP A 272 9.88 16.47 -1.75
CA ASP A 272 9.44 17.87 -1.93
C ASP A 272 7.93 18.07 -1.73
N ILE A 273 7.11 17.07 -2.05
CA ILE A 273 5.66 17.12 -1.80
C ILE A 273 5.33 17.37 -0.33
N PHE A 274 6.08 16.76 0.60
CA PHE A 274 5.85 16.93 2.04
C PHE A 274 6.33 18.29 2.53
N LYS A 275 7.43 18.79 1.97
CA LYS A 275 7.93 20.15 2.24
C LYS A 275 6.90 21.18 1.78
N LEU A 276 6.39 21.04 0.54
CA LEU A 276 5.33 21.90 0.00
C LEU A 276 4.09 21.91 0.91
N LEU A 277 3.55 20.74 1.27
CA LEU A 277 2.38 20.65 2.15
C LEU A 277 2.61 21.31 3.51
N LYS A 278 3.79 21.07 4.11
CA LYS A 278 4.17 21.67 5.39
C LYS A 278 4.21 23.20 5.33
N HIS A 279 4.90 23.72 4.32
CA HIS A 279 5.05 25.17 4.17
C HIS A 279 3.73 25.88 3.81
N THR A 280 2.97 25.33 2.86
CA THR A 280 1.69 25.90 2.43
C THR A 280 0.70 26.06 3.59
N ALA A 281 0.62 25.04 4.46
CA ALA A 281 -0.37 25.04 5.55
C ALA A 281 0.25 25.29 6.94
N ASN A 282 1.53 25.63 7.02
CA ASN A 282 2.28 25.83 8.28
C ASN A 282 2.06 24.69 9.29
N ILE A 283 2.22 23.44 8.81
CA ILE A 283 1.98 22.24 9.63
C ILE A 283 3.18 22.02 10.55
N SER A 284 2.93 21.68 11.82
CA SER A 284 3.99 21.34 12.76
C SER A 284 4.74 20.09 12.31
N GLU A 285 6.04 19.99 12.61
CA GLU A 285 6.85 18.81 12.33
C GLU A 285 6.24 17.54 12.96
N LYS A 286 5.76 17.64 14.19
CA LYS A 286 5.08 16.55 14.90
C LYS A 286 3.88 16.01 14.12
N GLU A 287 3.05 16.89 13.56
CA GLU A 287 1.88 16.48 12.77
C GLU A 287 2.30 15.87 11.42
N MET A 288 3.33 16.41 10.78
CA MET A 288 3.90 15.83 9.55
C MET A 288 4.41 14.41 9.77
N LEU A 289 5.18 14.19 10.83
CA LEU A 289 5.73 12.88 11.21
C LEU A 289 4.65 11.84 11.55
N ARG A 290 3.54 12.29 12.14
CA ARG A 290 2.44 11.40 12.53
C ARG A 290 1.52 11.07 11.36
N THR A 291 1.38 12.00 10.40
CA THR A 291 0.41 11.86 9.31
C THR A 291 0.98 11.16 8.09
N PHE A 292 2.27 11.39 7.78
CA PHE A 292 2.87 11.01 6.52
C PHE A 292 4.11 10.12 6.66
N ASN A 293 4.44 9.43 5.57
CA ASN A 293 5.65 8.63 5.44
C ASN A 293 6.93 9.47 5.20
N LEU A 294 6.78 10.74 4.82
CA LEU A 294 7.83 11.74 4.53
C LEU A 294 8.90 11.31 3.51
N GLY A 295 8.63 10.28 2.71
CA GLY A 295 9.58 9.76 1.72
C GLY A 295 10.12 8.36 2.05
N VAL A 296 9.80 7.81 3.22
CA VAL A 296 10.15 6.43 3.61
C VAL A 296 8.89 5.59 3.56
N GLY A 297 8.75 4.75 2.53
CA GLY A 297 7.55 3.93 2.37
C GLY A 297 7.62 2.59 3.08
N LEU A 298 8.84 2.04 3.27
CA LEU A 298 9.08 0.82 4.02
C LEU A 298 10.44 0.92 4.72
N THR A 299 10.57 0.35 5.91
CA THR A 299 11.86 0.18 6.59
C THR A 299 12.25 -1.28 6.64
N VAL A 300 13.55 -1.52 6.41
CA VAL A 300 14.20 -2.82 6.58
C VAL A 300 15.11 -2.74 7.79
N VAL A 301 14.84 -3.54 8.81
CA VAL A 301 15.79 -3.79 9.90
C VAL A 301 16.64 -4.97 9.49
N ALA A 302 17.97 -4.80 9.50
CA ALA A 302 18.89 -5.81 8.99
C ALA A 302 20.17 -5.88 9.82
N LYS A 303 20.83 -7.03 9.75
CA LYS A 303 22.16 -7.18 10.34
C LYS A 303 23.14 -6.22 9.66
N LYS A 304 23.94 -5.53 10.47
CA LYS A 304 24.84 -4.44 10.04
C LYS A 304 25.79 -4.87 8.91
N GLU A 305 26.30 -6.09 8.96
CA GLU A 305 27.24 -6.64 7.98
C GLU A 305 26.64 -6.76 6.57
N TYR A 306 25.31 -6.82 6.43
CA TYR A 306 24.62 -6.96 5.13
C TYR A 306 23.95 -5.66 4.64
N ALA A 307 24.09 -4.56 5.38
CA ALA A 307 23.44 -3.30 5.03
C ALA A 307 23.79 -2.81 3.62
N ASN A 308 25.08 -2.83 3.28
CA ASN A 308 25.54 -2.37 1.97
C ASN A 308 25.05 -3.25 0.82
N GLU A 309 24.99 -4.56 1.03
CA GLU A 309 24.47 -5.51 0.04
C GLU A 309 22.98 -5.30 -0.20
N ILE A 310 22.20 -5.06 0.86
CA ILE A 310 20.77 -4.74 0.74
C ILE A 310 20.59 -3.43 -0.02
N ILE A 311 21.30 -2.36 0.36
CA ILE A 311 21.22 -1.05 -0.32
C ILE A 311 21.59 -1.19 -1.81
N LYS A 312 22.69 -1.91 -2.11
CA LYS A 312 23.12 -2.17 -3.49
C LYS A 312 22.09 -2.97 -4.29
N HIS A 313 21.44 -3.96 -3.65
CA HIS A 313 20.36 -4.73 -4.26
C HIS A 313 19.14 -3.84 -4.56
N MET A 314 18.69 -3.02 -3.61
CA MET A 314 17.58 -2.08 -3.83
C MET A 314 17.85 -1.10 -4.97
N LYS A 315 19.09 -0.62 -5.09
CA LYS A 315 19.50 0.26 -6.20
C LYS A 315 19.39 -0.42 -7.56
N LYS A 316 19.69 -1.73 -7.67
CA LYS A 316 19.48 -2.51 -8.90
C LYS A 316 18.00 -2.61 -9.24
N GLU A 317 17.14 -2.73 -8.22
CA GLU A 317 15.69 -2.73 -8.34
C GLU A 317 15.08 -1.32 -8.52
N LYS A 318 15.93 -0.30 -8.73
CA LYS A 318 15.53 1.11 -8.93
C LYS A 318 14.76 1.70 -7.76
N ILE A 319 15.06 1.23 -6.55
CA ILE A 319 14.56 1.80 -5.30
C ILE A 319 15.72 2.50 -4.61
N ASN A 320 15.56 3.80 -4.34
CA ASN A 320 16.50 4.52 -3.51
C ASN A 320 16.39 3.99 -2.08
N ALA A 321 17.52 3.52 -1.54
CA ALA A 321 17.61 2.95 -0.21
C ALA A 321 18.89 3.46 0.48
N TYR A 322 18.77 3.78 1.76
CA TYR A 322 19.86 4.30 2.56
C TYR A 322 19.63 4.04 4.05
N GLN A 323 20.70 3.94 4.81
CA GLN A 323 20.60 3.76 6.27
C GLN A 323 20.09 5.05 6.92
N ILE A 324 19.09 4.93 7.78
CA ILE A 324 18.51 6.05 8.53
C ILE A 324 18.63 5.90 10.04
N GLY A 325 19.13 4.76 10.52
CA GLY A 325 19.19 4.52 11.96
C GLY A 325 19.82 3.19 12.32
N GLU A 326 19.75 2.89 13.59
CA GLU A 326 20.25 1.66 14.19
C GLU A 326 19.39 1.21 15.37
N ILE A 327 19.54 -0.06 15.75
CA ILE A 327 18.87 -0.65 16.90
C ILE A 327 19.81 -0.60 18.12
N VAL A 328 19.30 -0.07 19.22
CA VAL A 328 20.03 0.09 20.47
C VAL A 328 19.23 -0.50 21.65
N LYS A 329 19.86 -0.72 22.78
CA LYS A 329 19.15 -1.09 24.02
C LYS A 329 18.11 -0.04 24.39
N GLY A 330 16.95 -0.48 24.89
CA GLY A 330 15.90 0.45 25.23
C GLY A 330 14.67 -0.20 25.83
N ASN A 331 13.50 0.37 25.52
CA ASN A 331 12.20 0.01 26.10
C ASN A 331 11.07 0.06 25.04
N LYS A 332 11.39 -0.37 23.81
CA LYS A 332 10.47 -0.44 22.66
C LYS A 332 10.02 0.94 22.17
N GLU A 333 10.96 1.85 21.98
CA GLU A 333 10.66 3.18 21.46
C GLU A 333 11.38 3.43 20.11
N VAL A 334 10.78 4.29 19.29
CA VAL A 334 11.43 4.88 18.12
C VAL A 334 11.82 6.31 18.46
N ILE A 335 13.12 6.57 18.55
CA ILE A 335 13.69 7.84 18.97
C ILE A 335 14.26 8.57 17.76
N ILE A 336 13.75 9.78 17.50
CA ILE A 336 14.29 10.65 16.46
C ILE A 336 15.42 11.50 17.06
N LYS A 337 16.62 11.44 16.47
CA LYS A 337 17.78 12.24 16.88
C LYS A 337 18.11 13.29 15.83
N GLY A 338 18.26 14.54 16.27
CA GLY A 338 18.57 15.69 15.41
C GLY A 338 17.34 16.36 14.84
N THR A 339 17.52 17.11 13.78
CA THR A 339 16.47 17.91 13.11
C THR A 339 16.34 17.50 11.64
N PHE A 340 15.11 17.50 11.13
CA PHE A 340 14.82 17.25 9.73
C PHE A 340 15.14 18.47 8.86
N ASP A 341 15.58 18.21 7.63
CA ASP A 341 15.73 19.26 6.63
C ASP A 341 14.42 19.49 5.86
N TRP A 342 13.79 20.63 6.14
CA TRP A 342 12.55 21.07 5.49
C TRP A 342 12.81 22.13 4.41
N THR A 343 14.05 22.40 4.04
CA THR A 343 14.35 23.38 2.98
C THR A 343 13.85 22.89 1.62
N MET A 344 13.26 23.83 0.85
CA MET A 344 12.73 23.57 -0.50
C MET A 344 13.85 23.67 -1.54
#